data_42517087df81d1620185a4f0fcafcd1e
#
_entry.id   42517087df81d1620185a4f0fcafcd1e
#
_cell.length_a   1.000
_cell.length_b   1.000
_cell.length_c   1.000
_cell.angle_alpha   90.00
_cell.angle_beta   90.00
_cell.angle_gamma   90.00
#
_symmetry.space_group_name_H-M   'P 1'
#
loop_
_entity.id
_entity.type
_entity.pdbx_description
1 polymer ?
#
loop_
_entity_poly.entity_id
_entity_poly.type
_entity_poly.pdbx_seq_one_letter_code
_entity_poly.pdbx_strand_id
1 'polypeptide(L)'
;MPLNPEKCAFIQSVQVSSTPPSLGAGAVLIPIDVIQEKTMASLAEIFQSFDPSSPFNAPENWLQGRTVYGGLTAALALHAAMQAGGSDLPPLKSAQITFVGPAMHEQIFKPTVLRQGKSVTVMTTDCFSSAQLALHMTMVFTASRDSRILHDYSQRPAVSQPDDYSLWDAGPHAPNCAHNFQKRPAGGALPFSGATDPELLMWVRHDEAQGIDPIVALIALADALPPASITTLTAHVPLSTITWTLDIVNAPAPDQWFLLKTSSHVAAGGYSLQDMEIWSESGELVLRGRQTVAIFA
;
A
#
# COMPACT_ATOMS: atom_id res chain seq x y z
N MET A 1 -35.60 -6.92 14.15
CA MET A 1 -35.19 -5.94 15.17
C MET A 1 -34.39 -4.88 14.46
N PRO A 2 -34.79 -3.63 14.36
CA PRO A 2 -34.05 -2.59 13.71
C PRO A 2 -32.93 -2.08 14.63
N LEU A 3 -31.75 -1.91 14.09
CA LEU A 3 -30.56 -1.35 14.75
C LEU A 3 -30.74 0.17 14.91
N ASN A 4 -30.50 0.65 16.11
CA ASN A 4 -30.63 2.05 16.53
C ASN A 4 -29.54 2.93 15.87
N PRO A 5 -29.88 4.06 15.19
CA PRO A 5 -28.93 4.91 14.48
C PRO A 5 -28.16 5.94 15.34
N GLU A 6 -28.20 5.90 16.66
CA GLU A 6 -27.70 7.00 17.50
C GLU A 6 -26.25 6.89 18.00
N LYS A 7 -25.37 6.04 17.41
CA LYS A 7 -23.99 5.89 17.89
C LYS A 7 -22.89 6.39 16.93
N CYS A 8 -23.20 7.26 15.99
CA CYS A 8 -22.20 7.88 15.10
C CYS A 8 -22.25 9.42 15.12
N ALA A 9 -22.13 10.03 16.29
CA ALA A 9 -21.91 11.47 16.37
C ALA A 9 -21.02 11.80 17.57
N PHE A 10 -19.72 11.95 17.35
CA PHE A 10 -18.84 12.66 18.26
C PHE A 10 -17.83 13.48 17.44
N ILE A 11 -18.32 14.62 16.92
CA ILE A 11 -17.46 15.75 16.58
C ILE A 11 -17.95 16.88 17.49
N GLN A 12 -17.28 17.10 18.61
CA GLN A 12 -17.45 18.30 19.41
C GLN A 12 -16.49 19.38 18.90
N SER A 13 -17.06 20.44 18.34
CA SER A 13 -16.40 21.70 18.09
C SER A 13 -16.06 22.39 19.42
N VAL A 14 -14.79 22.60 19.68
CA VAL A 14 -14.34 23.45 20.81
C VAL A 14 -14.44 24.90 20.36
N GLN A 15 -15.38 25.65 20.94
CA GLN A 15 -15.40 27.11 20.85
C GLN A 15 -14.36 27.69 21.79
N VAL A 16 -13.42 28.45 21.24
CA VAL A 16 -12.45 29.24 22.01
C VAL A 16 -13.08 30.57 22.38
N SER A 17 -13.33 30.77 23.67
CA SER A 17 -13.76 32.03 24.25
C SER A 17 -12.55 32.94 24.44
N SER A 18 -12.59 34.14 23.86
CA SER A 18 -11.57 35.17 23.95
C SER A 18 -11.85 36.09 25.15
N THR A 19 -11.09 36.00 26.22
CA THR A 19 -10.86 37.09 27.19
C THR A 19 -9.42 36.98 27.71
N PRO A 20 -8.62 38.08 27.68
CA PRO A 20 -7.24 38.06 28.16
C PRO A 20 -7.17 38.24 29.67
N PRO A 21 -6.38 37.50 30.42
CA PRO A 21 -6.00 37.81 31.78
C PRO A 21 -4.74 38.68 31.83
N SER A 22 -4.75 39.59 32.79
CA SER A 22 -3.73 40.57 33.16
C SER A 22 -2.39 39.98 33.55
N LEU A 23 -1.31 40.71 33.22
CA LEU A 23 0.09 40.47 33.51
C LEU A 23 0.39 40.24 34.99
N GLY A 24 0.91 39.04 35.29
CA GLY A 24 1.66 38.74 36.52
C GLY A 24 3.02 38.14 36.14
N ALA A 25 4.10 38.72 36.64
CA ALA A 25 5.47 38.39 36.33
C ALA A 25 5.86 36.95 36.79
N GLY A 26 6.21 36.12 35.83
CA GLY A 26 6.73 34.78 35.99
C GLY A 26 6.78 34.10 34.61
N ALA A 27 7.77 34.48 33.78
CA ALA A 27 7.95 33.89 32.49
C ALA A 27 8.40 32.42 32.62
N VAL A 28 7.46 31.50 32.67
CA VAL A 28 7.73 30.11 32.34
C VAL A 28 7.83 30.08 30.80
N LEU A 29 9.03 29.87 30.28
CA LEU A 29 9.27 29.55 28.88
C LEU A 29 8.53 28.24 28.59
N ILE A 30 7.34 28.36 27.98
CA ILE A 30 6.66 27.25 27.31
C ILE A 30 7.60 26.85 26.17
N PRO A 31 8.03 25.58 26.06
CA PRO A 31 8.82 25.17 24.91
C PRO A 31 8.01 25.50 23.64
N ILE A 32 8.66 26.23 22.74
CA ILE A 32 8.20 26.45 21.37
C ILE A 32 7.85 25.07 20.84
N ASP A 33 6.60 24.87 20.42
CA ASP A 33 6.21 23.73 19.62
C ASP A 33 7.32 23.52 18.58
N VAL A 34 7.99 22.39 18.68
CA VAL A 34 8.89 21.92 17.64
C VAL A 34 8.00 21.80 16.41
N ILE A 35 8.11 22.77 15.50
CA ILE A 35 7.55 22.65 14.16
C ILE A 35 8.18 21.36 13.62
N GLN A 36 7.42 20.27 13.64
CA GLN A 36 7.84 19.01 13.07
C GLN A 36 8.02 19.31 11.59
N GLU A 37 9.27 19.49 11.16
CA GLU A 37 9.57 19.65 9.73
C GLU A 37 8.87 18.49 9.00
N LYS A 38 8.05 18.81 8.01
CA LYS A 38 7.42 17.81 7.16
C LYS A 38 8.54 16.99 6.52
N THR A 39 8.76 15.81 7.06
CA THR A 39 9.78 14.91 6.51
C THR A 39 9.24 14.32 5.21
N MET A 40 9.97 14.56 4.14
CA MET A 40 9.77 13.92 2.84
C MET A 40 10.91 12.93 2.66
N ALA A 41 10.62 11.71 2.22
CA ALA A 41 11.65 10.72 1.96
C ALA A 41 11.26 9.84 0.76
N SER A 42 12.24 9.47 -0.04
CA SER A 42 12.09 8.44 -1.07
C SER A 42 11.93 7.05 -0.45
N LEU A 43 11.48 6.08 -1.24
CA LEU A 43 11.42 4.69 -0.77
C LEU A 43 12.81 4.19 -0.38
N ALA A 44 13.85 4.56 -1.15
CA ALA A 44 15.24 4.19 -0.87
C ALA A 44 15.71 4.72 0.49
N GLU A 45 15.48 5.99 0.80
CA GLU A 45 15.85 6.60 2.09
C GLU A 45 15.12 5.93 3.26
N ILE A 46 13.84 5.61 3.10
CA ILE A 46 13.08 4.88 4.11
C ILE A 46 13.75 3.54 4.45
N PHE A 47 14.05 2.71 3.43
CA PHE A 47 14.62 1.38 3.66
C PHE A 47 16.09 1.41 4.10
N GLN A 48 16.83 2.47 3.80
CA GLN A 48 18.18 2.68 4.35
C GLN A 48 18.18 2.92 5.86
N SER A 49 17.14 3.58 6.38
CA SER A 49 17.02 3.96 7.80
C SER A 49 16.09 3.07 8.60
N PHE A 50 15.33 2.18 7.94
CA PHE A 50 14.34 1.34 8.62
C PHE A 50 14.99 0.26 9.48
N ASP A 51 14.72 0.31 10.77
CA ASP A 51 15.07 -0.72 11.75
C ASP A 51 13.77 -1.33 12.31
N PRO A 52 13.45 -2.61 11.99
CA PRO A 52 12.23 -3.25 12.49
C PRO A 52 12.14 -3.40 14.00
N SER A 53 13.27 -3.25 14.74
CA SER A 53 13.30 -3.28 16.20
C SER A 53 12.85 -1.98 16.86
N SER A 54 12.73 -0.91 16.09
CA SER A 54 12.41 0.45 16.54
C SER A 54 11.06 0.92 15.93
N PRO A 55 10.35 1.84 16.59
CA PRO A 55 9.17 2.47 15.99
C PRO A 55 9.55 3.22 14.71
N PHE A 56 8.81 2.98 13.64
CA PHE A 56 8.93 3.68 12.38
C PHE A 56 7.94 4.84 12.31
N ASN A 57 8.39 6.02 11.91
CA ASN A 57 7.55 7.18 11.67
C ASN A 57 7.48 7.45 10.17
N ALA A 58 6.30 7.28 9.58
CA ALA A 58 6.09 7.44 8.16
C ALA A 58 6.24 8.91 7.73
N PRO A 59 7.00 9.20 6.64
CA PRO A 59 7.09 10.54 6.07
C PRO A 59 5.74 11.01 5.49
N GLU A 60 5.53 12.33 5.46
CA GLU A 60 4.29 12.97 5.01
C GLU A 60 3.91 12.62 3.56
N ASN A 61 4.91 12.46 2.67
CA ASN A 61 4.66 12.08 1.27
C ASN A 61 4.17 10.64 1.11
N TRP A 62 4.21 9.80 2.15
CA TRP A 62 3.67 8.44 2.12
C TRP A 62 2.30 8.31 2.76
N LEU A 63 1.61 9.41 2.97
CA LEU A 63 0.25 9.39 3.53
C LEU A 63 -0.81 9.27 2.44
N GLN A 64 -1.84 8.50 2.76
CA GLN A 64 -3.12 8.41 2.07
C GLN A 64 -4.20 9.03 2.95
N GLY A 65 -4.37 10.35 2.86
CA GLY A 65 -5.15 11.11 3.82
C GLY A 65 -4.45 11.14 5.19
N ARG A 66 -5.11 10.65 6.23
CA ARG A 66 -4.55 10.62 7.61
C ARG A 66 -3.80 9.33 7.95
N THR A 67 -3.86 8.33 7.09
CA THR A 67 -3.22 7.01 7.31
C THR A 67 -2.03 6.85 6.37
N VAL A 68 -1.11 6.00 6.76
CA VAL A 68 0.01 5.62 5.90
C VAL A 68 -0.49 4.76 4.75
N TYR A 69 0.10 4.94 3.59
CA TYR A 69 -0.14 4.16 2.39
C TYR A 69 0.01 2.65 2.65
N GLY A 70 -1.00 1.87 2.25
CA GLY A 70 -1.06 0.45 2.54
C GLY A 70 0.10 -0.35 1.94
N GLY A 71 0.51 -0.02 0.72
CA GLY A 71 1.65 -0.64 0.05
C GLY A 71 2.97 -0.43 0.80
N LEU A 72 3.21 0.76 1.38
CA LEU A 72 4.41 0.99 2.20
C LEU A 72 4.36 0.16 3.48
N THR A 73 3.23 0.18 4.21
CA THR A 73 3.08 -0.60 5.45
C THR A 73 3.30 -2.10 5.19
N ALA A 74 2.77 -2.64 4.08
CA ALA A 74 2.95 -4.04 3.68
C ALA A 74 4.42 -4.34 3.30
N ALA A 75 5.09 -3.44 2.59
CA ALA A 75 6.50 -3.59 2.21
C ALA A 75 7.42 -3.58 3.44
N LEU A 76 7.18 -2.70 4.41
CA LEU A 76 7.91 -2.66 5.69
C LEU A 76 7.66 -3.95 6.50
N ALA A 77 6.43 -4.46 6.53
CA ALA A 77 6.09 -5.72 7.19
C ALA A 77 6.82 -6.92 6.56
N LEU A 78 6.89 -6.96 5.22
CA LEU A 78 7.67 -7.97 4.49
C LEU A 78 9.16 -7.86 4.82
N HIS A 79 9.73 -6.65 4.75
CA HIS A 79 11.14 -6.43 5.04
C HIS A 79 11.51 -6.87 6.47
N ALA A 80 10.66 -6.53 7.45
CA ALA A 80 10.84 -6.97 8.84
C ALA A 80 10.85 -8.52 8.95
N ALA A 81 9.95 -9.20 8.23
CA ALA A 81 9.95 -10.66 8.18
C ALA A 81 11.21 -11.22 7.53
N MET A 82 11.67 -10.63 6.41
CA MET A 82 12.89 -11.08 5.73
C MET A 82 14.12 -10.93 6.61
N GLN A 83 14.25 -9.83 7.35
CA GLN A 83 15.33 -9.66 8.31
C GLN A 83 15.27 -10.70 9.45
N ALA A 84 14.09 -10.96 10.00
CA ALA A 84 13.90 -11.96 11.06
C ALA A 84 14.12 -13.40 10.57
N GLY A 85 13.82 -13.69 9.29
CA GLY A 85 14.04 -15.00 8.67
C GLY A 85 15.49 -15.31 8.33
N GLY A 86 16.32 -14.27 8.22
CA GLY A 86 17.75 -14.38 7.95
C GLY A 86 18.12 -14.68 6.49
N SER A 87 19.41 -14.85 6.22
CA SER A 87 19.97 -14.99 4.86
C SER A 87 19.53 -16.25 4.10
N ASP A 88 19.12 -17.28 4.81
CA ASP A 88 18.72 -18.57 4.22
C ASP A 88 17.21 -18.63 3.90
N LEU A 89 16.49 -17.50 4.08
CA LEU A 89 15.07 -17.43 3.77
C LEU A 89 14.85 -17.57 2.25
N PRO A 90 14.05 -18.55 1.79
CA PRO A 90 13.71 -18.67 0.38
C PRO A 90 12.96 -17.43 -0.15
N PRO A 91 12.81 -17.28 -1.48
CA PRO A 91 12.00 -16.19 -2.05
C PRO A 91 10.55 -16.22 -1.58
N LEU A 92 9.94 -15.02 -1.46
CA LEU A 92 8.50 -14.88 -1.19
C LEU A 92 7.71 -15.55 -2.33
N LYS A 93 6.70 -16.36 -1.97
CA LYS A 93 5.80 -17.00 -2.93
C LYS A 93 4.38 -16.44 -2.86
N SER A 94 3.88 -16.19 -1.66
CA SER A 94 2.56 -15.57 -1.49
C SER A 94 2.46 -14.81 -0.18
N ALA A 95 1.54 -13.85 -0.16
CA ALA A 95 1.19 -13.09 1.04
C ALA A 95 -0.32 -12.90 1.15
N GLN A 96 -0.80 -12.88 2.39
CA GLN A 96 -2.18 -12.55 2.74
C GLN A 96 -2.16 -11.42 3.76
N ILE A 97 -2.79 -10.31 3.42
CA ILE A 97 -2.76 -9.08 4.18
C ILE A 97 -4.18 -8.73 4.61
N THR A 98 -4.36 -8.45 5.89
CA THR A 98 -5.59 -7.89 6.45
C THR A 98 -5.27 -6.52 7.04
N PHE A 99 -5.92 -5.48 6.54
CA PHE A 99 -5.88 -4.15 7.12
C PHE A 99 -6.94 -4.09 8.22
N VAL A 100 -6.50 -4.29 9.46
CA VAL A 100 -7.36 -4.45 10.64
C VAL A 100 -7.85 -3.11 11.17
N GLY A 101 -6.99 -2.10 11.07
CA GLY A 101 -7.27 -0.75 11.55
C GLY A 101 -6.42 0.31 10.83
N PRO A 102 -6.59 1.59 11.16
CA PRO A 102 -5.82 2.66 10.55
C PRO A 102 -4.35 2.58 10.96
N ALA A 103 -3.46 2.48 9.98
CA ALA A 103 -2.03 2.63 10.18
C ALA A 103 -1.69 4.12 10.21
N MET A 104 -1.41 4.68 11.39
CA MET A 104 -1.02 6.08 11.58
C MET A 104 0.49 6.24 11.37
N HIS A 105 1.03 7.44 11.54
CA HIS A 105 2.44 7.75 11.31
C HIS A 105 3.40 6.80 12.03
N GLU A 106 3.20 6.57 13.34
CA GLU A 106 4.01 5.65 14.11
C GLU A 106 3.54 4.21 13.93
N GLN A 107 4.47 3.33 13.54
CA GLN A 107 4.22 1.92 13.29
C GLN A 107 5.30 1.07 13.98
N ILE A 108 4.88 -0.04 14.58
CA ILE A 108 5.77 -1.04 15.21
C ILE A 108 5.51 -2.38 14.56
N PHE A 109 6.55 -3.01 14.01
CA PHE A 109 6.46 -4.28 13.31
C PHE A 109 6.93 -5.43 14.18
N LYS A 110 6.16 -6.52 14.23
CA LYS A 110 6.47 -7.73 15.01
C LYS A 110 6.44 -8.95 14.11
N PRO A 111 7.56 -9.31 13.47
CA PRO A 111 7.66 -10.51 12.68
C PRO A 111 7.72 -11.75 13.58
N THR A 112 7.10 -12.85 13.13
CA THR A 112 7.09 -14.14 13.82
C THR A 112 7.26 -15.27 12.82
N VAL A 113 8.21 -16.17 13.08
CA VAL A 113 8.35 -17.42 12.32
C VAL A 113 7.35 -18.43 12.87
N LEU A 114 6.34 -18.77 12.09
CA LEU A 114 5.35 -19.79 12.45
C LEU A 114 5.87 -21.20 12.21
N ARG A 115 6.60 -21.37 11.11
CA ARG A 115 7.20 -22.64 10.73
C ARG A 115 8.40 -22.41 9.82
N GLN A 116 9.48 -23.09 10.08
CA GLN A 116 10.64 -23.17 9.21
C GLN A 116 10.90 -24.63 8.84
N GLY A 117 10.78 -24.95 7.55
CA GLY A 117 11.04 -26.27 6.98
C GLY A 117 12.18 -26.20 5.98
N LYS A 118 12.56 -27.35 5.40
CA LYS A 118 13.65 -27.44 4.43
C LYS A 118 13.44 -26.56 3.18
N SER A 119 12.20 -26.44 2.69
CA SER A 119 11.89 -25.75 1.43
C SER A 119 10.73 -24.76 1.55
N VAL A 120 10.10 -24.67 2.72
CA VAL A 120 8.96 -23.78 2.98
C VAL A 120 9.11 -23.17 4.35
N THR A 121 9.08 -21.85 4.42
CA THR A 121 9.02 -21.08 5.66
C THR A 121 7.72 -20.26 5.65
N VAL A 122 6.98 -20.29 6.76
CA VAL A 122 5.77 -19.51 6.96
C VAL A 122 6.02 -18.51 8.08
N MET A 123 5.76 -17.26 7.81
CA MET A 123 5.94 -16.17 8.76
C MET A 123 4.72 -15.28 8.81
N THR A 124 4.55 -14.58 9.92
CA THR A 124 3.62 -13.45 10.03
C THR A 124 4.36 -12.19 10.45
N THR A 125 3.81 -11.04 10.08
CA THR A 125 4.18 -9.75 10.68
C THR A 125 2.90 -9.03 11.10
N ASP A 126 2.84 -8.65 12.37
CA ASP A 126 1.84 -7.75 12.91
C ASP A 126 2.40 -6.33 12.93
N CYS A 127 1.67 -5.38 12.35
CA CYS A 127 1.96 -3.95 12.46
C CYS A 127 0.99 -3.33 13.46
N PHE A 128 1.54 -2.71 14.49
CA PHE A 128 0.77 -1.96 15.49
C PHE A 128 0.94 -0.46 15.26
N SER A 129 -0.16 0.27 15.39
CA SER A 129 -0.17 1.73 15.37
C SER A 129 -1.10 2.22 16.47
N SER A 130 -0.69 3.22 17.26
CA SER A 130 -1.44 3.71 18.42
C SER A 130 -1.83 2.57 19.39
N ALA A 131 -0.92 1.62 19.60
CA ALA A 131 -1.09 0.41 20.41
C ALA A 131 -2.22 -0.55 19.94
N GLN A 132 -2.75 -0.37 18.74
CA GLN A 132 -3.75 -1.25 18.14
C GLN A 132 -3.17 -1.96 16.92
N LEU A 133 -3.65 -3.17 16.63
CA LEU A 133 -3.29 -3.90 15.43
C LEU A 133 -3.84 -3.15 14.21
N ALA A 134 -2.95 -2.68 13.34
CA ALA A 134 -3.29 -1.98 12.12
C ALA A 134 -3.25 -2.89 10.88
N LEU A 135 -2.25 -3.77 10.81
CA LEU A 135 -2.09 -4.73 9.72
C LEU A 135 -1.64 -6.08 10.26
N HIS A 136 -2.20 -7.16 9.73
CA HIS A 136 -1.71 -8.53 9.88
C HIS A 136 -1.34 -9.07 8.51
N MET A 137 -0.12 -9.58 8.36
CA MET A 137 0.37 -10.15 7.11
C MET A 137 0.91 -11.56 7.35
N THR A 138 0.39 -12.55 6.62
CA THR A 138 0.94 -13.92 6.57
C THR A 138 1.70 -14.09 5.26
N MET A 139 2.90 -14.63 5.33
CA MET A 139 3.82 -14.79 4.21
C MET A 139 4.30 -16.23 4.09
N VAL A 140 4.38 -16.72 2.86
CA VAL A 140 4.90 -18.04 2.53
C VAL A 140 6.13 -17.87 1.64
N PHE A 141 7.27 -18.31 2.12
CA PHE A 141 8.55 -18.31 1.42
C PHE A 141 8.87 -19.72 0.97
N THR A 142 9.24 -19.90 -0.30
CA THR A 142 9.48 -21.24 -0.86
C THR A 142 10.67 -21.28 -1.79
N ALA A 143 11.49 -22.34 -1.65
CA ALA A 143 12.50 -22.68 -2.65
C ALA A 143 11.86 -23.32 -3.88
N SER A 144 12.42 -23.05 -5.05
CA SER A 144 12.05 -23.74 -6.29
C SER A 144 12.26 -25.25 -6.18
N ARG A 145 11.45 -26.01 -6.88
CA ARG A 145 11.51 -27.47 -6.94
C ARG A 145 11.36 -27.95 -8.38
N ASP A 146 12.03 -29.05 -8.71
CA ASP A 146 11.80 -29.72 -9.98
C ASP A 146 10.35 -30.16 -10.10
N SER A 147 9.74 -29.89 -11.26
CA SER A 147 8.36 -30.25 -11.56
C SER A 147 8.25 -30.80 -12.98
N ARG A 148 7.39 -31.78 -13.15
CA ARG A 148 6.98 -32.28 -14.47
C ARG A 148 5.80 -31.49 -15.04
N ILE A 149 5.20 -30.61 -14.25
CA ILE A 149 4.08 -29.75 -14.64
C ILE A 149 4.66 -28.39 -15.00
N LEU A 150 4.45 -27.99 -16.27
CA LEU A 150 4.81 -26.68 -16.78
C LEU A 150 3.71 -26.20 -17.72
N HIS A 151 3.05 -25.14 -17.39
CA HIS A 151 2.13 -24.42 -18.27
C HIS A 151 1.96 -22.96 -17.79
N ASP A 152 1.68 -22.09 -18.74
CA ASP A 152 1.30 -20.71 -18.50
C ASP A 152 0.17 -20.32 -19.46
N TYR A 153 -0.99 -19.96 -18.92
CA TYR A 153 -2.15 -19.47 -19.66
C TYR A 153 -2.45 -18.00 -19.34
N SER A 154 -1.52 -17.31 -18.68
CA SER A 154 -1.68 -15.88 -18.43
C SER A 154 -1.67 -15.10 -19.75
N GLN A 155 -2.51 -14.07 -19.83
CA GLN A 155 -2.64 -13.26 -21.03
C GLN A 155 -2.27 -11.82 -20.71
N ARG A 156 -1.10 -11.42 -21.18
CA ARG A 156 -0.66 -10.03 -21.05
C ARG A 156 -1.59 -9.12 -21.82
N PRO A 157 -2.02 -7.98 -21.24
CA PRO A 157 -2.72 -6.94 -21.99
C PRO A 157 -1.89 -6.47 -23.19
N ALA A 158 -2.56 -6.30 -24.34
CA ALA A 158 -1.93 -5.86 -25.59
C ALA A 158 -1.74 -4.34 -25.56
N VAL A 159 -0.59 -3.90 -25.08
CA VAL A 159 -0.20 -2.48 -24.97
C VAL A 159 1.21 -2.28 -25.50
N SER A 160 1.52 -1.05 -25.94
CA SER A 160 2.86 -0.61 -26.34
C SER A 160 3.81 -0.49 -25.13
N GLN A 161 5.07 -0.18 -25.41
CA GLN A 161 6.08 0.04 -24.37
C GLN A 161 5.81 1.34 -23.59
N PRO A 162 6.33 1.47 -22.36
CA PRO A 162 6.01 2.63 -21.51
C PRO A 162 6.32 3.96 -22.18
N ASP A 163 7.38 4.07 -22.98
CA ASP A 163 7.80 5.32 -23.62
C ASP A 163 6.85 5.81 -24.73
N ASP A 164 5.94 4.95 -25.18
CA ASP A 164 4.88 5.34 -26.12
C ASP A 164 3.72 6.09 -25.44
N TYR A 165 3.71 6.18 -24.11
CA TYR A 165 2.64 6.82 -23.34
C TYR A 165 3.18 8.04 -22.58
N SER A 166 2.37 9.10 -22.50
CA SER A 166 2.71 10.29 -21.70
C SER A 166 2.60 10.01 -20.20
N LEU A 167 3.44 10.68 -19.42
CA LEU A 167 3.30 10.70 -17.97
C LEU A 167 1.95 11.31 -17.58
N TRP A 168 1.31 10.71 -16.60
CA TRP A 168 0.05 11.19 -16.04
C TRP A 168 0.30 11.80 -14.67
N ASP A 169 -0.19 13.02 -14.50
CA ASP A 169 -0.22 13.69 -13.21
C ASP A 169 -1.56 13.40 -12.51
N ALA A 170 -1.50 12.85 -11.32
CA ALA A 170 -2.68 12.57 -10.50
C ALA A 170 -3.38 13.85 -10.01
N GLY A 171 -2.72 15.00 -10.13
CA GLY A 171 -3.23 16.31 -9.75
C GLY A 171 -3.17 16.60 -8.25
N PRO A 172 -3.45 17.84 -7.84
CA PRO A 172 -3.24 18.31 -6.47
C PRO A 172 -4.23 17.74 -5.44
N HIS A 173 -5.28 17.06 -5.87
CA HIS A 173 -6.27 16.42 -5.00
C HIS A 173 -6.00 14.93 -4.76
N ALA A 174 -4.98 14.38 -5.40
CA ALA A 174 -4.54 13.01 -5.14
C ALA A 174 -3.92 12.89 -3.74
N PRO A 175 -3.98 11.71 -3.11
CA PRO A 175 -3.25 11.47 -1.86
C PRO A 175 -1.74 11.68 -2.06
N ASN A 176 -1.04 12.14 -1.00
CA ASN A 176 0.41 12.40 -1.08
C ASN A 176 1.19 11.21 -1.63
N CYS A 177 0.86 9.99 -1.20
CA CYS A 177 1.53 8.77 -1.64
C CYS A 177 1.46 8.54 -3.16
N ALA A 178 0.46 9.07 -3.84
CA ALA A 178 0.31 8.91 -5.29
C ALA A 178 1.44 9.58 -6.10
N HIS A 179 2.11 10.56 -5.50
CA HIS A 179 3.21 11.30 -6.14
C HIS A 179 4.58 10.62 -6.03
N ASN A 180 4.69 9.51 -5.29
CA ASN A 180 5.93 8.71 -5.21
C ASN A 180 6.11 7.74 -6.39
N PHE A 181 5.20 7.78 -7.36
CA PHE A 181 5.17 6.87 -8.49
C PHE A 181 4.97 7.62 -9.80
N GLN A 182 5.77 7.32 -10.80
CA GLN A 182 5.51 7.69 -12.18
C GLN A 182 4.45 6.76 -12.76
N LYS A 183 3.46 7.33 -13.44
CA LYS A 183 2.35 6.58 -14.02
C LYS A 183 2.12 7.01 -15.46
N ARG A 184 1.83 6.04 -16.35
CA ARG A 184 1.50 6.27 -17.76
C ARG A 184 0.25 5.43 -18.11
N PRO A 185 -0.92 6.03 -18.31
CA PRO A 185 -2.13 5.30 -18.69
C PRO A 185 -1.92 4.56 -20.02
N ALA A 186 -2.14 3.25 -20.01
CA ALA A 186 -1.97 2.38 -21.16
C ALA A 186 -3.30 1.80 -21.67
N GLY A 187 -4.39 1.98 -20.91
CA GLY A 187 -5.73 1.51 -21.24
C GLY A 187 -6.66 1.57 -20.03
N GLY A 188 -7.84 0.96 -20.16
CA GLY A 188 -8.87 1.06 -19.13
C GLY A 188 -9.43 2.48 -19.02
N ALA A 189 -9.90 2.85 -17.83
CA ALA A 189 -10.47 4.16 -17.55
C ALA A 189 -9.63 4.92 -16.51
N LEU A 190 -9.76 6.23 -16.42
CA LEU A 190 -9.14 7.04 -15.38
C LEU A 190 -10.02 7.07 -14.11
N PRO A 191 -9.45 7.32 -12.94
CA PRO A 191 -10.21 7.53 -11.71
C PRO A 191 -11.26 8.64 -11.89
N PHE A 192 -12.45 8.44 -11.32
CA PHE A 192 -13.58 9.39 -11.35
C PHE A 192 -14.08 9.80 -12.73
N SER A 193 -13.89 8.96 -13.75
CA SER A 193 -14.32 9.23 -15.12
C SER A 193 -15.78 8.87 -15.40
N GLY A 194 -16.48 8.20 -14.45
CA GLY A 194 -17.83 7.69 -14.67
C GLY A 194 -17.90 6.56 -15.72
N ALA A 195 -16.84 5.79 -15.83
CA ALA A 195 -16.74 4.70 -16.81
C ALA A 195 -17.72 3.56 -16.51
N THR A 196 -18.12 2.84 -17.54
CA THR A 196 -18.94 1.63 -17.41
C THR A 196 -18.12 0.41 -17.04
N ASP A 197 -16.87 0.33 -17.52
CA ASP A 197 -15.97 -0.79 -17.28
C ASP A 197 -14.95 -0.40 -16.19
N PRO A 198 -15.03 -1.03 -15.01
CA PRO A 198 -14.18 -0.70 -13.88
C PRO A 198 -12.80 -1.38 -14.01
N GLU A 199 -11.98 -0.84 -14.91
CA GLU A 199 -10.60 -1.30 -15.13
C GLU A 199 -9.63 -0.13 -15.19
N LEU A 200 -8.48 -0.27 -14.55
CA LEU A 200 -7.30 0.58 -14.68
C LEU A 200 -6.18 -0.24 -15.30
N LEU A 201 -5.49 0.33 -16.28
CA LEU A 201 -4.32 -0.28 -16.91
C LEU A 201 -3.25 0.80 -17.12
N MET A 202 -2.18 0.73 -16.34
CA MET A 202 -1.14 1.76 -16.34
C MET A 202 0.25 1.15 -16.21
N TRP A 203 1.20 1.72 -16.91
CA TRP A 203 2.59 1.56 -16.59
C TRP A 203 2.92 2.37 -15.33
N VAL A 204 3.58 1.74 -14.38
CA VAL A 204 3.93 2.34 -13.08
C VAL A 204 5.39 2.03 -12.75
N ARG A 205 6.07 3.01 -12.18
CA ARG A 205 7.44 2.89 -11.68
C ARG A 205 7.59 3.74 -10.42
N HIS A 206 8.43 3.30 -9.47
CA HIS A 206 8.87 4.19 -8.40
C HIS A 206 9.68 5.36 -8.94
N ASP A 207 9.60 6.51 -8.29
CA ASP A 207 10.53 7.60 -8.58
C ASP A 207 11.95 7.24 -8.13
N GLU A 208 12.08 6.75 -6.91
CA GLU A 208 13.37 6.38 -6.31
C GLU A 208 13.23 5.11 -5.45
N ALA A 209 13.79 3.99 -5.93
CA ALA A 209 13.80 2.70 -5.23
C ALA A 209 15.14 1.98 -5.32
N GLN A 210 16.22 2.68 -5.62
CA GLN A 210 17.54 2.10 -5.81
C GLN A 210 18.05 1.45 -4.52
N GLY A 211 18.62 0.25 -4.65
CA GLY A 211 19.23 -0.49 -3.54
C GLY A 211 18.26 -1.19 -2.61
N ILE A 212 16.95 -1.17 -2.91
CA ILE A 212 15.92 -1.93 -2.17
C ILE A 212 15.82 -3.33 -2.78
N ASP A 213 15.54 -4.33 -1.94
CA ASP A 213 15.20 -5.67 -2.43
C ASP A 213 14.02 -5.58 -3.41
N PRO A 214 14.15 -6.11 -4.64
CA PRO A 214 13.14 -5.95 -5.69
C PRO A 214 11.74 -6.43 -5.29
N ILE A 215 11.62 -7.48 -4.46
CA ILE A 215 10.30 -7.95 -4.02
C ILE A 215 9.66 -6.98 -3.02
N VAL A 216 10.45 -6.34 -2.17
CA VAL A 216 9.98 -5.33 -1.22
C VAL A 216 9.49 -4.08 -1.98
N ALA A 217 10.28 -3.62 -2.97
CA ALA A 217 9.89 -2.52 -3.84
C ALA A 217 8.62 -2.85 -4.64
N LEU A 218 8.49 -4.08 -5.16
CA LEU A 218 7.30 -4.54 -5.87
C LEU A 218 6.05 -4.51 -4.98
N ILE A 219 6.12 -4.95 -3.72
CA ILE A 219 4.97 -4.92 -2.81
C ILE A 219 4.54 -3.46 -2.54
N ALA A 220 5.50 -2.54 -2.35
CA ALA A 220 5.17 -1.12 -2.22
C ALA A 220 4.51 -0.55 -3.48
N LEU A 221 4.94 -0.97 -4.67
CA LEU A 221 4.40 -0.50 -5.95
C LEU A 221 3.03 -1.14 -6.27
N ALA A 222 2.79 -2.36 -5.84
CA ALA A 222 1.60 -3.13 -6.20
C ALA A 222 0.29 -2.46 -5.78
N ASP A 223 0.30 -1.63 -4.75
CA ASP A 223 -0.86 -0.86 -4.27
C ASP A 223 -0.92 0.58 -4.86
N ALA A 224 -0.06 0.92 -5.87
CA ALA A 224 0.06 2.29 -6.40
C ALA A 224 -1.16 2.77 -7.21
N LEU A 225 -1.99 1.85 -7.71
CA LEU A 225 -3.25 2.19 -8.35
C LEU A 225 -4.39 2.17 -7.34
N PRO A 226 -5.31 3.13 -7.41
CA PRO A 226 -6.51 3.06 -6.59
C PRO A 226 -7.38 1.86 -7.01
N PRO A 227 -8.35 1.45 -6.17
CA PRO A 227 -9.29 0.40 -6.55
C PRO A 227 -10.00 0.68 -7.87
N ALA A 228 -10.09 -0.33 -8.76
CA ALA A 228 -10.66 -0.14 -10.10
C ALA A 228 -12.13 0.35 -10.08
N SER A 229 -12.89 0.05 -9.04
CA SER A 229 -14.25 0.57 -8.85
C SER A 229 -14.34 2.10 -8.81
N ILE A 230 -13.23 2.80 -8.53
CA ILE A 230 -13.20 4.28 -8.51
C ILE A 230 -13.45 4.89 -9.90
N THR A 231 -13.17 4.13 -10.97
CA THR A 231 -13.37 4.61 -12.34
C THR A 231 -14.84 4.84 -12.68
N THR A 232 -15.75 4.11 -12.01
CA THR A 232 -17.21 4.25 -12.22
C THR A 232 -17.81 5.44 -11.49
N LEU A 233 -17.07 6.05 -10.58
CA LEU A 233 -17.49 7.22 -9.83
C LEU A 233 -17.19 8.50 -10.60
N THR A 234 -17.92 9.58 -10.26
CA THR A 234 -17.69 10.94 -10.77
C THR A 234 -17.29 11.93 -9.70
N ALA A 235 -17.24 11.48 -8.43
CA ALA A 235 -16.86 12.28 -7.29
C ALA A 235 -16.04 11.44 -6.29
N HIS A 236 -15.22 12.10 -5.49
CA HIS A 236 -14.43 11.45 -4.45
C HIS A 236 -15.33 10.86 -3.37
N VAL A 237 -15.09 9.59 -3.04
CA VAL A 237 -15.69 8.90 -1.89
C VAL A 237 -14.58 8.24 -1.08
N PRO A 238 -14.74 8.09 0.24
CA PRO A 238 -13.79 7.34 1.04
C PRO A 238 -13.78 5.86 0.62
N LEU A 239 -12.59 5.29 0.56
CA LEU A 239 -12.34 3.89 0.22
C LEU A 239 -11.35 3.31 1.23
N SER A 240 -11.47 2.01 1.51
CA SER A 240 -10.51 1.31 2.36
C SER A 240 -10.37 -0.14 1.92
N THR A 241 -9.16 -0.57 1.60
CA THR A 241 -8.87 -1.99 1.40
C THR A 241 -8.97 -2.72 2.74
N ILE A 242 -9.70 -3.83 2.76
CA ILE A 242 -9.89 -4.69 3.94
C ILE A 242 -8.92 -5.86 3.89
N THR A 243 -8.87 -6.56 2.75
CA THR A 243 -7.97 -7.69 2.54
C THR A 243 -7.26 -7.56 1.21
N TRP A 244 -6.02 -8.07 1.18
CA TRP A 244 -5.21 -8.12 -0.02
C TRP A 244 -4.42 -9.43 -0.04
N THR A 245 -4.61 -10.24 -1.07
CA THR A 245 -3.86 -11.47 -1.33
C THR A 245 -2.95 -11.29 -2.52
N LEU A 246 -1.75 -11.85 -2.44
CA LEU A 246 -0.71 -11.74 -3.46
C LEU A 246 -0.07 -13.10 -3.70
N ASP A 247 0.11 -13.44 -4.98
CA ASP A 247 0.90 -14.58 -5.45
C ASP A 247 2.03 -14.07 -6.34
N ILE A 248 3.27 -14.39 -5.98
CA ILE A 248 4.45 -14.05 -6.77
C ILE A 248 4.67 -15.15 -7.78
N VAL A 249 4.57 -14.81 -9.06
CA VAL A 249 4.73 -15.74 -10.19
C VAL A 249 6.19 -15.81 -10.62
N ASN A 250 6.77 -14.64 -10.94
CA ASN A 250 8.17 -14.49 -11.32
C ASN A 250 8.87 -13.44 -10.44
N ALA A 251 10.17 -13.57 -10.30
CA ALA A 251 10.96 -12.58 -9.56
C ALA A 251 10.96 -11.23 -10.30
N PRO A 252 10.71 -10.11 -9.62
CA PRO A 252 10.81 -8.80 -10.23
C PRO A 252 12.28 -8.42 -10.50
N ALA A 253 12.53 -7.71 -11.60
CA ALA A 253 13.78 -7.01 -11.79
C ALA A 253 13.73 -5.63 -11.10
N PRO A 254 14.88 -5.09 -10.66
CA PRO A 254 14.91 -3.77 -10.03
C PRO A 254 14.70 -2.65 -11.06
N ASP A 255 14.23 -1.50 -10.57
CA ASP A 255 14.20 -0.20 -11.27
C ASP A 255 13.60 -0.20 -12.68
N GLN A 256 12.53 -1.00 -12.90
CA GLN A 256 11.84 -1.07 -14.19
C GLN A 256 10.42 -0.54 -14.13
N TRP A 257 9.83 -0.32 -15.30
CA TRP A 257 8.41 -0.14 -15.45
C TRP A 257 7.67 -1.46 -15.26
N PHE A 258 6.53 -1.41 -14.58
CA PHE A 258 5.59 -2.51 -14.47
C PHE A 258 4.25 -2.10 -15.05
N LEU A 259 3.63 -2.98 -15.84
CA LEU A 259 2.26 -2.79 -16.28
C LEU A 259 1.32 -3.34 -15.21
N LEU A 260 0.61 -2.45 -14.55
CA LEU A 260 -0.39 -2.79 -13.54
C LEU A 260 -1.78 -2.78 -14.20
N LYS A 261 -2.50 -3.87 -14.00
CA LYS A 261 -3.90 -4.01 -14.34
C LYS A 261 -4.71 -4.27 -13.09
N THR A 262 -5.76 -3.49 -12.84
CA THR A 262 -6.76 -3.78 -11.80
C THR A 262 -8.15 -3.76 -12.42
N SER A 263 -9.00 -4.72 -12.04
CA SER A 263 -10.36 -4.85 -12.55
C SER A 263 -11.33 -5.17 -11.41
N SER A 264 -12.41 -4.41 -11.27
CA SER A 264 -13.47 -4.70 -10.30
C SER A 264 -14.51 -5.62 -10.92
N HIS A 265 -14.64 -6.82 -10.39
CA HIS A 265 -15.58 -7.82 -10.93
C HIS A 265 -16.98 -7.67 -10.36
N VAL A 266 -17.09 -7.26 -9.11
CA VAL A 266 -18.37 -7.07 -8.41
C VAL A 266 -18.23 -5.90 -7.45
N ALA A 267 -19.16 -4.96 -7.52
CA ALA A 267 -19.33 -3.92 -6.51
C ALA A 267 -20.80 -3.89 -6.07
N ALA A 268 -21.06 -4.23 -4.82
CA ALA A 268 -22.41 -4.26 -4.24
C ALA A 268 -22.35 -4.14 -2.72
N GLY A 269 -23.39 -3.57 -2.10
CA GLY A 269 -23.51 -3.49 -0.65
C GLY A 269 -22.40 -2.70 0.04
N GLY A 270 -21.78 -1.75 -0.66
CA GLY A 270 -20.67 -0.95 -0.14
C GLY A 270 -19.30 -1.63 -0.23
N TYR A 271 -19.17 -2.71 -1.00
CA TYR A 271 -17.90 -3.43 -1.19
C TYR A 271 -17.61 -3.66 -2.66
N SER A 272 -16.31 -3.69 -3.01
CA SER A 272 -15.81 -4.11 -4.32
C SER A 272 -14.86 -5.29 -4.17
N LEU A 273 -15.03 -6.29 -5.03
CA LEU A 273 -14.09 -7.39 -5.20
C LEU A 273 -13.34 -7.15 -6.50
N GLN A 274 -12.01 -7.05 -6.41
CA GLN A 274 -11.18 -6.78 -7.59
C GLN A 274 -9.96 -7.67 -7.65
N ASP A 275 -9.56 -7.99 -8.88
CA ASP A 275 -8.32 -8.67 -9.19
C ASP A 275 -7.27 -7.65 -9.67
N MET A 276 -6.00 -8.03 -9.50
CA MET A 276 -4.86 -7.28 -10.01
C MET A 276 -3.83 -8.20 -10.66
N GLU A 277 -3.16 -7.68 -11.65
CA GLU A 277 -2.04 -8.31 -12.33
C GLU A 277 -0.91 -7.29 -12.50
N ILE A 278 0.33 -7.75 -12.30
CA ILE A 278 1.52 -6.95 -12.55
C ILE A 278 2.42 -7.71 -13.52
N TRP A 279 2.73 -7.04 -14.61
CA TRP A 279 3.54 -7.56 -15.70
C TRP A 279 4.85 -6.79 -15.78
N SER A 280 5.95 -7.50 -16.04
CA SER A 280 7.23 -6.86 -16.32
C SER A 280 7.18 -6.13 -17.67
N GLU A 281 8.16 -5.28 -17.91
CA GLU A 281 8.33 -4.60 -19.20
C GLU A 281 8.62 -5.63 -20.31
N SER A 282 9.33 -6.72 -20.00
CA SER A 282 9.57 -7.85 -20.92
C SER A 282 8.33 -8.70 -21.23
N GLY A 283 7.23 -8.53 -20.48
CA GLY A 283 5.96 -9.22 -20.73
C GLY A 283 5.71 -10.45 -19.87
N GLU A 284 6.50 -10.68 -18.83
CA GLU A 284 6.27 -11.77 -17.89
C GLU A 284 5.29 -11.36 -16.81
N LEU A 285 4.37 -12.26 -16.44
CA LEU A 285 3.53 -12.05 -15.26
C LEU A 285 4.39 -12.16 -14.00
N VAL A 286 4.47 -11.09 -13.23
CA VAL A 286 5.28 -11.03 -12.01
C VAL A 286 4.44 -11.32 -10.77
N LEU A 287 3.24 -10.74 -10.71
CA LEU A 287 2.36 -10.84 -9.54
C LEU A 287 0.90 -10.95 -9.97
N ARG A 288 0.13 -11.79 -9.27
CA ARG A 288 -1.33 -11.75 -9.23
C ARG A 288 -1.80 -11.44 -7.83
N GLY A 289 -2.91 -10.73 -7.74
CA GLY A 289 -3.50 -10.39 -6.45
C GLY A 289 -5.00 -10.18 -6.51
N ARG A 290 -5.60 -10.11 -5.34
CA ARG A 290 -7.02 -9.82 -5.15
C ARG A 290 -7.21 -8.94 -3.93
N GLN A 291 -8.11 -7.96 -4.05
CA GLN A 291 -8.48 -7.09 -2.94
C GLN A 291 -10.00 -7.12 -2.70
N THR A 292 -10.38 -7.04 -1.42
CA THR A 292 -11.73 -6.64 -1.00
C THR A 292 -11.65 -5.21 -0.47
N VAL A 293 -12.43 -4.32 -1.07
CA VAL A 293 -12.40 -2.88 -0.78
C VAL A 293 -13.77 -2.44 -0.26
N ALA A 294 -13.81 -1.72 0.86
CA ALA A 294 -15.00 -1.01 1.32
C ALA A 294 -15.12 0.33 0.60
N ILE A 295 -16.33 0.67 0.18
CA ILE A 295 -16.69 1.91 -0.52
C ILE A 295 -17.75 2.60 0.31
N PHE A 296 -17.50 3.84 0.73
CA PHE A 296 -18.40 4.63 1.57
C PHE A 296 -19.11 5.70 0.72
N ALA A 297 -19.78 5.24 -0.34
CA ALA A 297 -20.52 6.08 -1.29
C ALA A 297 -21.98 6.28 -0.85
#